data_958b6a447faa67a1c14de0be44ae14c4
#
_entry.id   958b6a447faa67a1c14de0be44ae14c4
#
_cell.length_a   1.000
_cell.length_b   1.000
_cell.length_c   1.000
_cell.angle_alpha   90.00
_cell.angle_beta   90.00
_cell.angle_gamma   90.00
#
_symmetry.space_group_name_H-M   'P 1'
#
loop_
_entity.id
_entity.type
_entity.pdbx_description
1 polymer ?
#
loop_
_entity_poly.entity_id
_entity_poly.type
_entity_poly.pdbx_seq_one_letter_code
_entity_poly.pdbx_strand_id
1 'polypeptide(L)'
;MVQLDSKLDEATTAFYEGRSGNIPLAWTITFVILAGMFLVFFLYHRFILPRPASDNATVHAEGENLFSEFFATFKSFFTKENIGPALAFLLLFRLGESQIVKLASPFMLDAREVGGLGLTTGDVGLIYGTIGILALTLGGILGGLVASKHGLKFWLWPMAFAMNLPNLVFVYLSYTTPQSMWLISASVAVEQFGYGFGFTAYMLYMIYFAAGNHKTAHYAICTGLMALGMMIPGMISGWIQEIVGYENFFIWVVICTIPGFIVLKFLKIDPTFGIKKSPLNPPKGE
;
A
#
# COMPACT_ATOMS: atom_id res chain seq x y z
N MET A 1 13.58 -23.08 -30.82
CA MET A 1 13.81 -21.77 -30.24
C MET A 1 13.65 -20.63 -31.25
N VAL A 2 14.37 -20.60 -32.37
CA VAL A 2 14.28 -19.51 -33.37
C VAL A 2 12.86 -19.33 -33.98
N GLN A 3 12.07 -20.37 -34.12
CA GLN A 3 10.71 -20.31 -34.67
C GLN A 3 9.64 -19.77 -33.68
N LEU A 4 9.93 -19.80 -32.38
CA LEU A 4 9.07 -19.25 -31.35
C LEU A 4 9.25 -17.72 -31.25
N ASP A 5 10.48 -17.25 -31.38
CA ASP A 5 10.80 -15.83 -31.36
C ASP A 5 10.23 -15.06 -32.55
N SER A 6 10.23 -15.66 -33.76
CA SER A 6 9.65 -15.01 -34.93
C SER A 6 8.13 -14.89 -34.86
N LYS A 7 7.43 -15.86 -34.28
CA LYS A 7 5.97 -15.79 -34.07
C LYS A 7 5.57 -14.85 -32.94
N LEU A 8 6.40 -14.74 -31.90
CA LEU A 8 6.24 -13.74 -30.85
C LEU A 8 6.45 -12.32 -31.40
N ASP A 9 7.45 -12.11 -32.26
CA ASP A 9 7.68 -10.84 -32.92
C ASP A 9 6.54 -10.47 -33.86
N GLU A 10 6.02 -11.40 -34.69
CA GLU A 10 4.85 -11.16 -35.54
C GLU A 10 3.60 -10.86 -34.74
N ALA A 11 3.33 -11.61 -33.65
CA ALA A 11 2.17 -11.38 -32.80
C ALA A 11 2.29 -10.04 -32.04
N THR A 12 3.50 -9.69 -31.59
CA THR A 12 3.78 -8.42 -30.93
C THR A 12 3.65 -7.26 -31.91
N THR A 13 4.16 -7.40 -33.13
CA THR A 13 4.06 -6.40 -34.20
C THR A 13 2.59 -6.21 -34.62
N ALA A 14 1.85 -7.30 -34.84
CA ALA A 14 0.41 -7.23 -35.16
C ALA A 14 -0.42 -6.63 -34.01
N PHE A 15 -0.04 -6.87 -32.77
CA PHE A 15 -0.65 -6.25 -31.59
C PHE A 15 -0.44 -4.73 -31.56
N TYR A 16 0.75 -4.27 -31.95
CA TYR A 16 1.05 -2.85 -32.01
C TYR A 16 0.51 -2.17 -33.27
N GLU A 17 0.54 -2.84 -34.43
CA GLU A 17 0.02 -2.31 -35.68
C GLU A 17 -1.53 -2.26 -35.73
N GLY A 18 -2.22 -3.20 -35.08
CA GLY A 18 -3.67 -3.19 -34.94
C GLY A 18 -4.23 -2.12 -34.01
N ARG A 19 -3.41 -1.49 -33.20
CA ARG A 19 -3.75 -0.36 -32.34
C ARG A 19 -3.14 0.92 -32.90
N SER A 20 -3.85 1.59 -33.80
CA SER A 20 -3.46 2.85 -34.46
C SER A 20 -3.40 4.04 -33.48
N GLY A 21 -2.64 3.91 -32.38
CA GLY A 21 -2.41 4.96 -31.40
C GLY A 21 -0.94 5.35 -31.34
N ASN A 22 -0.66 6.64 -31.36
CA ASN A 22 0.70 7.12 -31.10
C ASN A 22 1.00 6.99 -29.59
N ILE A 23 1.54 5.80 -29.19
CA ILE A 23 1.86 5.48 -27.79
C ILE A 23 2.79 6.53 -27.15
N PRO A 24 3.89 6.98 -27.80
CA PRO A 24 4.72 8.07 -27.27
C PRO A 24 3.94 9.35 -27.02
N LEU A 25 3.05 9.74 -27.94
CA LEU A 25 2.20 10.93 -27.76
C LEU A 25 1.23 10.76 -26.58
N ALA A 26 0.62 9.57 -26.41
CA ALA A 26 -0.27 9.29 -25.29
C ALA A 26 0.46 9.44 -23.95
N TRP A 27 1.67 8.90 -23.82
CA TRP A 27 2.51 9.09 -22.64
C TRP A 27 2.90 10.55 -22.43
N THR A 28 3.27 11.28 -23.49
CA THR A 28 3.61 12.69 -23.41
C THR A 28 2.43 13.51 -22.88
N ILE A 29 1.23 13.31 -23.41
CA ILE A 29 0.01 14.00 -22.94
C ILE A 29 -0.26 13.67 -21.47
N THR A 30 -0.16 12.40 -21.08
CA THR A 30 -0.36 11.97 -19.69
C THR A 30 0.60 12.67 -18.75
N PHE A 31 1.89 12.71 -19.06
CA PHE A 31 2.88 13.37 -18.21
C PHE A 31 2.71 14.90 -18.17
N VAL A 32 2.31 15.52 -19.28
CA VAL A 32 2.00 16.97 -19.30
C VAL A 32 0.81 17.30 -18.41
N ILE A 33 -0.26 16.48 -18.45
CA ILE A 33 -1.42 16.63 -17.56
C ILE A 33 -1.00 16.48 -16.10
N LEU A 34 -0.23 15.43 -15.77
CA LEU A 34 0.28 15.20 -14.42
C LEU A 34 1.15 16.37 -13.93
N ALA A 35 2.06 16.86 -14.77
CA ALA A 35 2.89 18.01 -14.43
C ALA A 35 2.05 19.25 -14.15
N GLY A 36 1.03 19.51 -14.97
CA GLY A 36 0.06 20.61 -14.76
C GLY A 36 -0.69 20.45 -13.43
N MET A 37 -1.18 19.25 -13.12
CA MET A 37 -1.83 18.97 -11.83
C MET A 37 -0.90 19.21 -10.64
N PHE A 38 0.34 18.75 -10.70
CA PHE A 38 1.31 18.99 -9.63
C PHE A 38 1.60 20.48 -9.45
N LEU A 39 1.70 21.25 -10.54
CA LEU A 39 1.85 22.70 -10.46
C LEU A 39 0.65 23.37 -9.78
N VAL A 40 -0.58 22.98 -10.16
CA VAL A 40 -1.80 23.47 -9.52
C VAL A 40 -1.84 23.13 -8.03
N PHE A 41 -1.52 21.89 -7.66
CA PHE A 41 -1.46 21.49 -6.25
C PHE A 41 -0.37 22.22 -5.48
N PHE A 42 0.81 22.43 -6.08
CA PHE A 42 1.86 23.25 -5.46
C PHE A 42 1.38 24.66 -5.15
N LEU A 43 0.75 25.33 -6.12
CA LEU A 43 0.20 26.69 -5.93
C LEU A 43 -0.90 26.68 -4.88
N TYR A 44 -1.83 25.72 -4.95
CA TYR A 44 -2.90 25.56 -3.96
C TYR A 44 -2.33 25.42 -2.53
N HIS A 45 -1.41 24.49 -2.33
CA HIS A 45 -0.81 24.24 -1.03
C HIS A 45 -0.01 25.45 -0.53
N ARG A 46 0.70 26.16 -1.40
CA ARG A 46 1.46 27.35 -1.04
C ARG A 46 0.59 28.46 -0.43
N PHE A 47 -0.64 28.61 -0.91
CA PHE A 47 -1.53 29.71 -0.50
C PHE A 47 -2.55 29.31 0.57
N ILE A 48 -2.96 28.05 0.64
CA ILE A 48 -4.09 27.59 1.47
C ILE A 48 -3.63 26.84 2.71
N LEU A 49 -2.46 26.16 2.69
CA LEU A 49 -2.01 25.44 3.88
C LEU A 49 -1.73 26.40 5.04
N PRO A 50 -2.34 26.15 6.21
CA PRO A 50 -2.04 26.93 7.40
C PRO A 50 -0.57 26.70 7.80
N ARG A 51 0.08 27.79 8.23
CA ARG A 51 1.44 27.75 8.80
C ARG A 51 1.29 27.85 10.32
N PRO A 52 1.21 26.72 11.04
CA PRO A 52 1.07 26.76 12.48
C PRO A 52 2.33 27.35 13.12
N ALA A 53 2.15 28.07 14.25
CA ALA A 53 3.27 28.68 14.97
C ALA A 53 4.30 27.66 15.47
N SER A 54 3.89 26.37 15.56
CA SER A 54 4.79 25.23 15.88
C SER A 54 5.73 24.84 14.73
N ASP A 55 5.56 25.41 13.55
CA ASP A 55 6.37 25.15 12.35
C ASP A 55 7.58 26.11 12.24
N ASN A 56 7.94 26.73 13.37
CA ASN A 56 9.18 27.48 13.46
C ASN A 56 10.36 26.53 13.23
N ALA A 57 11.24 26.90 12.30
CA ALA A 57 12.52 26.22 12.14
C ALA A 57 13.17 26.14 13.53
N THR A 58 13.55 24.93 13.93
CA THR A 58 14.40 24.76 15.11
C THR A 58 15.60 25.67 14.91
N VAL A 59 15.76 26.68 15.78
CA VAL A 59 16.95 27.54 15.79
C VAL A 59 18.08 26.60 16.16
N HIS A 60 18.84 26.15 15.17
CA HIS A 60 20.06 25.39 15.44
C HIS A 60 21.01 26.32 16.21
N ALA A 61 21.47 25.89 17.38
CA ALA A 61 22.51 26.58 18.08
C ALA A 61 23.73 26.61 17.15
N GLU A 62 24.38 27.79 17.05
CA GLU A 62 25.59 27.94 16.23
C GLU A 62 26.63 26.92 16.70
N GLY A 63 26.93 25.92 15.83
CA GLY A 63 27.92 24.86 16.10
C GLY A 63 27.36 23.43 16.17
N GLU A 64 26.04 23.20 16.12
CA GLU A 64 25.51 21.84 16.06
C GLU A 64 25.73 21.24 14.66
N ASN A 65 26.40 20.09 14.64
CA ASN A 65 26.69 19.37 13.39
C ASN A 65 25.41 18.65 12.94
N LEU A 66 24.81 19.05 11.81
CA LEU A 66 23.60 18.47 11.21
C LEU A 66 23.66 16.94 11.14
N PHE A 67 24.83 16.37 10.89
CA PHE A 67 25.02 14.93 10.89
C PHE A 67 24.85 14.32 12.28
N SER A 68 25.35 14.99 13.34
CA SER A 68 25.19 14.51 14.71
C SER A 68 23.74 14.50 15.14
N GLU A 69 22.99 15.56 14.80
CA GLU A 69 21.55 15.66 15.09
C GLU A 69 20.75 14.61 14.30
N PHE A 70 21.08 14.41 13.03
CA PHE A 70 20.47 13.35 12.22
C PHE A 70 20.67 11.97 12.86
N PHE A 71 21.91 11.63 13.22
CA PHE A 71 22.21 10.34 13.86
C PHE A 71 21.59 10.21 15.25
N ALA A 72 21.52 11.29 16.02
CA ALA A 72 20.86 11.30 17.32
C ALA A 72 19.35 11.04 17.18
N THR A 73 18.70 11.69 16.21
CA THR A 73 17.28 11.48 15.90
C THR A 73 17.03 10.06 15.41
N PHE A 74 17.86 9.54 14.53
CA PHE A 74 17.78 8.17 14.04
C PHE A 74 17.95 7.16 15.17
N LYS A 75 18.99 7.35 16.03
CA LYS A 75 19.22 6.52 17.21
C LYS A 75 18.01 6.54 18.16
N SER A 76 17.41 7.73 18.37
CA SER A 76 16.25 7.87 19.27
C SER A 76 15.05 7.05 18.83
N PHE A 77 14.87 6.78 17.53
CA PHE A 77 13.84 5.90 17.03
C PHE A 77 14.06 4.44 17.48
N PHE A 78 15.29 3.94 17.36
CA PHE A 78 15.62 2.55 17.70
C PHE A 78 15.74 2.29 19.20
N THR A 79 15.78 3.34 20.01
CA THR A 79 15.78 3.25 21.48
C THR A 79 14.37 3.36 22.10
N LYS A 80 13.33 3.52 21.28
CA LYS A 80 11.94 3.57 21.74
C LYS A 80 11.50 2.27 22.43
N GLU A 81 10.65 2.42 23.41
CA GLU A 81 10.00 1.28 24.05
C GLU A 81 9.20 0.48 23.02
N ASN A 82 9.24 -0.85 23.13
CA ASN A 82 8.57 -1.78 22.20
C ASN A 82 9.02 -1.68 20.73
N ILE A 83 10.26 -1.24 20.47
CA ILE A 83 10.83 -1.12 19.12
C ILE A 83 10.82 -2.46 18.37
N GLY A 84 11.14 -3.58 19.01
CA GLY A 84 11.17 -4.91 18.38
C GLY A 84 9.83 -5.28 17.74
N PRO A 85 8.71 -5.34 18.50
CA PRO A 85 7.39 -5.55 17.93
C PRO A 85 7.00 -4.52 16.87
N ALA A 86 7.37 -3.26 17.03
CA ALA A 86 7.10 -2.22 16.05
C ALA A 86 7.83 -2.48 14.72
N LEU A 87 9.13 -2.80 14.75
CA LEU A 87 9.89 -3.16 13.56
C LEU A 87 9.31 -4.40 12.87
N ALA A 88 9.00 -5.44 13.65
CA ALA A 88 8.37 -6.63 13.11
C ALA A 88 7.03 -6.32 12.42
N PHE A 89 6.21 -5.46 13.02
CA PHE A 89 4.95 -5.03 12.41
C PHE A 89 5.18 -4.24 11.13
N LEU A 90 6.08 -3.25 11.14
CA LEU A 90 6.36 -2.42 9.97
C LEU A 90 6.89 -3.23 8.78
N LEU A 91 7.65 -4.30 9.03
CA LEU A 91 8.26 -5.12 7.98
C LEU A 91 7.36 -6.28 7.53
N LEU A 92 6.62 -6.92 8.46
CA LEU A 92 5.96 -8.20 8.20
C LEU A 92 4.45 -8.10 7.99
N PHE A 93 3.80 -7.03 8.46
CA PHE A 93 2.33 -6.93 8.38
C PHE A 93 1.82 -6.97 6.93
N ARG A 94 2.60 -6.41 5.99
CA ARG A 94 2.26 -6.33 4.57
C ARG A 94 2.99 -7.35 3.71
N LEU A 95 3.56 -8.40 4.31
CA LEU A 95 4.38 -9.37 3.61
C LEU A 95 3.61 -10.11 2.48
N GLY A 96 2.36 -10.50 2.71
CA GLY A 96 1.51 -11.08 1.68
C GLY A 96 1.12 -10.06 0.62
N GLU A 97 0.59 -8.91 1.06
CA GLU A 97 0.12 -7.83 0.21
C GLU A 97 1.18 -7.30 -0.75
N SER A 98 2.42 -7.16 -0.31
CA SER A 98 3.54 -6.69 -1.12
C SER A 98 3.78 -7.53 -2.38
N GLN A 99 3.48 -8.82 -2.30
CA GLN A 99 3.62 -9.77 -3.40
C GLN A 99 2.41 -9.70 -4.36
N ILE A 100 1.19 -9.56 -3.81
CA ILE A 100 -0.02 -9.36 -4.63
C ILE A 100 0.09 -8.09 -5.48
N VAL A 101 0.47 -6.98 -4.88
CA VAL A 101 0.64 -5.69 -5.60
C VAL A 101 1.56 -5.83 -6.83
N LYS A 102 2.52 -6.75 -6.79
CA LYS A 102 3.43 -7.00 -7.93
C LYS A 102 2.85 -7.97 -8.96
N LEU A 103 2.15 -9.00 -8.52
CA LEU A 103 1.75 -10.10 -9.40
C LEU A 103 0.27 -10.07 -9.83
N ALA A 104 -0.58 -9.27 -9.21
CA ALA A 104 -1.99 -9.20 -9.58
C ALA A 104 -2.22 -8.72 -11.02
N SER A 105 -1.51 -7.68 -11.46
CA SER A 105 -1.62 -7.20 -12.84
C SER A 105 -1.04 -8.19 -13.86
N PRO A 106 0.16 -8.73 -13.70
CA PRO A 106 0.64 -9.84 -14.54
C PRO A 106 -0.33 -11.02 -14.59
N PHE A 107 -0.84 -11.49 -13.45
CA PHE A 107 -1.82 -12.58 -13.38
C PHE A 107 -3.08 -12.30 -14.22
N MET A 108 -3.58 -11.08 -14.20
CA MET A 108 -4.76 -10.72 -15.00
C MET A 108 -4.45 -10.63 -16.49
N LEU A 109 -3.24 -10.21 -16.88
CA LEU A 109 -2.84 -10.02 -18.27
C LEU A 109 -2.34 -11.29 -18.94
N ASP A 110 -1.66 -12.15 -18.19
CA ASP A 110 -1.05 -13.37 -18.71
C ASP A 110 -2.10 -14.30 -19.31
N ALA A 111 -1.69 -15.01 -20.36
CA ALA A 111 -2.56 -15.93 -21.06
C ALA A 111 -3.05 -17.08 -20.16
N ARG A 112 -4.23 -17.62 -20.45
CA ARG A 112 -4.84 -18.70 -19.67
C ARG A 112 -4.03 -19.98 -19.67
N GLU A 113 -3.32 -20.22 -20.77
CA GLU A 113 -2.44 -21.37 -20.97
C GLU A 113 -1.28 -21.42 -19.97
N VAL A 114 -0.90 -20.26 -19.43
CA VAL A 114 0.13 -20.13 -18.38
C VAL A 114 -0.46 -19.85 -16.98
N GLY A 115 -1.78 -20.04 -16.84
CA GLY A 115 -2.50 -19.90 -15.57
C GLY A 115 -2.94 -18.47 -15.24
N GLY A 116 -2.85 -17.52 -16.18
CA GLY A 116 -3.38 -16.16 -16.06
C GLY A 116 -4.86 -16.06 -16.40
N LEU A 117 -5.43 -14.86 -16.35
CA LEU A 117 -6.83 -14.60 -16.70
C LEU A 117 -7.04 -14.19 -18.17
N GLY A 118 -5.99 -13.84 -18.91
CA GLY A 118 -6.05 -13.46 -20.31
C GLY A 118 -6.84 -12.18 -20.59
N LEU A 119 -6.83 -11.22 -19.65
CA LEU A 119 -7.54 -9.95 -19.80
C LEU A 119 -6.75 -8.98 -20.65
N THR A 120 -7.45 -8.04 -21.29
CA THR A 120 -6.78 -6.94 -21.98
C THR A 120 -6.27 -5.88 -20.99
N THR A 121 -5.30 -5.07 -21.43
CA THR A 121 -4.81 -3.93 -20.63
C THR A 121 -5.92 -2.95 -20.27
N GLY A 122 -6.93 -2.78 -21.17
CA GLY A 122 -8.10 -1.95 -20.92
C GLY A 122 -8.97 -2.50 -19.80
N ASP A 123 -9.19 -3.83 -19.78
CA ASP A 123 -9.95 -4.50 -18.72
C ASP A 123 -9.27 -4.35 -17.36
N VAL A 124 -7.96 -4.59 -17.31
CA VAL A 124 -7.18 -4.41 -16.09
C VAL A 124 -7.21 -2.94 -15.62
N GLY A 125 -7.11 -1.99 -16.55
CA GLY A 125 -7.26 -0.57 -16.26
C GLY A 125 -8.63 -0.22 -15.67
N LEU A 126 -9.71 -0.81 -16.15
CA LEU A 126 -11.06 -0.63 -15.60
C LEU A 126 -11.18 -1.27 -14.21
N ILE A 127 -10.75 -2.53 -14.07
CA ILE A 127 -10.89 -3.31 -12.83
C ILE A 127 -10.04 -2.69 -11.71
N TYR A 128 -8.75 -2.52 -11.94
CA TYR A 128 -7.84 -2.01 -10.91
C TYR A 128 -7.86 -0.49 -10.83
N GLY A 129 -7.79 0.20 -11.97
CA GLY A 129 -7.67 1.64 -12.03
C GLY A 129 -8.95 2.41 -11.73
N THR A 130 -10.12 1.81 -11.91
CA THR A 130 -11.41 2.47 -11.64
C THR A 130 -12.11 1.81 -10.47
N ILE A 131 -12.55 0.56 -10.63
CA ILE A 131 -13.32 -0.16 -9.61
C ILE A 131 -12.50 -0.36 -8.34
N GLY A 132 -11.25 -0.82 -8.50
CA GLY A 132 -10.32 -1.05 -7.39
C GLY A 132 -10.01 0.23 -6.61
N ILE A 133 -9.70 1.33 -7.29
CA ILE A 133 -9.41 2.62 -6.61
C ILE A 133 -10.63 3.15 -5.86
N LEU A 134 -11.83 3.05 -6.41
CA LEU A 134 -13.05 3.44 -5.71
C LEU A 134 -13.29 2.59 -4.47
N ALA A 135 -13.13 1.26 -4.58
CA ALA A 135 -13.27 0.34 -3.46
C ALA A 135 -12.24 0.60 -2.36
N LEU A 136 -10.96 0.77 -2.73
CA LEU A 136 -9.87 1.12 -1.82
C LEU A 136 -10.14 2.44 -1.08
N THR A 137 -10.59 3.46 -1.80
CA THR A 137 -10.90 4.77 -1.22
C THR A 137 -12.04 4.68 -0.22
N LEU A 138 -13.13 3.96 -0.55
CA LEU A 138 -14.24 3.71 0.36
C LEU A 138 -13.78 2.93 1.58
N GLY A 139 -12.97 1.90 1.42
CA GLY A 139 -12.38 1.14 2.52
C GLY A 139 -11.56 2.03 3.45
N GLY A 140 -10.68 2.87 2.92
CA GLY A 140 -9.87 3.81 3.70
C GLY A 140 -10.70 4.84 4.47
N ILE A 141 -11.71 5.43 3.84
CA ILE A 141 -12.61 6.39 4.49
C ILE A 141 -13.38 5.71 5.64
N LEU A 142 -13.97 4.55 5.38
CA LEU A 142 -14.70 3.81 6.41
C LEU A 142 -13.77 3.36 7.54
N GLY A 143 -12.56 2.92 7.21
CA GLY A 143 -11.51 2.59 8.19
C GLY A 143 -11.20 3.76 9.11
N GLY A 144 -10.99 4.95 8.55
CA GLY A 144 -10.78 6.18 9.32
C GLY A 144 -11.96 6.54 10.22
N LEU A 145 -13.18 6.45 9.69
CA LEU A 145 -14.40 6.75 10.45
C LEU A 145 -14.61 5.82 11.65
N VAL A 146 -14.43 4.51 11.47
CA VAL A 146 -14.64 3.56 12.58
C VAL A 146 -13.51 3.62 13.60
N ALA A 147 -12.27 3.82 13.15
CA ALA A 147 -11.14 4.01 14.04
C ALA A 147 -11.30 5.28 14.90
N SER A 148 -11.85 6.36 14.35
CA SER A 148 -12.11 7.60 15.09
C SER A 148 -13.17 7.45 16.18
N LYS A 149 -14.04 6.44 16.10
CA LYS A 149 -15.09 6.17 17.11
C LYS A 149 -14.60 5.27 18.24
N HIS A 150 -13.85 4.23 17.94
CA HIS A 150 -13.52 3.18 18.90
C HIS A 150 -12.02 3.04 19.17
N GLY A 151 -11.20 3.80 18.48
CA GLY A 151 -9.74 3.77 18.59
C GLY A 151 -9.07 2.66 17.80
N LEU A 152 -7.74 2.82 17.60
CA LEU A 152 -6.93 1.88 16.85
C LEU A 152 -6.89 0.49 17.48
N LYS A 153 -6.73 0.39 18.80
CA LYS A 153 -6.59 -0.89 19.51
C LYS A 153 -7.78 -1.83 19.27
N PHE A 154 -9.01 -1.28 19.25
CA PHE A 154 -10.22 -2.05 19.00
C PHE A 154 -10.29 -2.55 17.56
N TRP A 155 -9.95 -1.68 16.59
CA TRP A 155 -10.08 -2.00 15.16
C TRP A 155 -8.86 -2.70 14.55
N LEU A 156 -7.76 -2.81 15.27
CA LEU A 156 -6.52 -3.39 14.74
C LEU A 156 -6.72 -4.80 14.16
N TRP A 157 -7.37 -5.69 14.92
CA TRP A 157 -7.64 -7.06 14.50
C TRP A 157 -8.67 -7.15 13.36
N PRO A 158 -9.87 -6.53 13.47
CA PRO A 158 -10.82 -6.50 12.35
C PRO A 158 -10.22 -5.95 11.06
N MET A 159 -9.41 -4.89 11.14
CA MET A 159 -8.74 -4.29 10.00
C MET A 159 -7.66 -5.21 9.41
N ALA A 160 -6.91 -5.90 10.25
CA ALA A 160 -5.95 -6.89 9.80
C ALA A 160 -6.62 -8.06 9.06
N PHE A 161 -7.75 -8.55 9.57
CA PHE A 161 -8.53 -9.57 8.86
C PHE A 161 -9.11 -9.04 7.55
N ALA A 162 -9.66 -7.83 7.54
CA ALA A 162 -10.21 -7.22 6.34
C ALA A 162 -9.17 -7.02 5.25
N MET A 163 -7.90 -6.76 5.59
CA MET A 163 -6.81 -6.62 4.65
C MET A 163 -6.31 -7.95 4.08
N ASN A 164 -6.24 -8.98 4.92
CA ASN A 164 -5.55 -10.21 4.56
C ASN A 164 -6.48 -11.33 4.08
N LEU A 165 -7.73 -11.45 4.60
CA LEU A 165 -8.67 -12.48 4.16
C LEU A 165 -9.08 -12.35 2.69
N PRO A 166 -9.30 -11.13 2.15
CA PRO A 166 -9.63 -11.00 0.73
C PRO A 166 -8.52 -11.49 -0.21
N ASN A 167 -7.29 -11.66 0.23
CA ASN A 167 -6.23 -12.26 -0.59
C ASN A 167 -6.60 -13.67 -1.08
N LEU A 168 -7.51 -14.35 -0.38
CA LEU A 168 -8.08 -15.63 -0.82
C LEU A 168 -8.85 -15.54 -2.15
N VAL A 169 -9.30 -14.35 -2.55
CA VAL A 169 -9.97 -14.21 -3.86
C VAL A 169 -8.99 -14.48 -5.01
N PHE A 170 -7.70 -14.17 -4.85
CA PHE A 170 -6.69 -14.49 -5.87
C PHE A 170 -6.42 -15.99 -5.94
N VAL A 171 -6.47 -16.71 -4.80
CA VAL A 171 -6.44 -18.18 -4.80
C VAL A 171 -7.64 -18.70 -5.58
N TYR A 172 -8.85 -18.22 -5.28
CA TYR A 172 -10.05 -18.61 -6.00
C TYR A 172 -9.94 -18.32 -7.52
N LEU A 173 -9.52 -17.11 -7.89
CA LEU A 173 -9.38 -16.71 -9.29
C LEU A 173 -8.33 -17.54 -10.05
N SER A 174 -7.22 -17.91 -9.41
CA SER A 174 -6.17 -18.71 -10.05
C SER A 174 -6.59 -20.16 -10.31
N TYR A 175 -7.40 -20.75 -9.41
CA TYR A 175 -7.91 -22.11 -9.59
C TYR A 175 -9.08 -22.20 -10.57
N THR A 176 -9.94 -21.19 -10.60
CA THR A 176 -11.18 -21.23 -11.40
C THR A 176 -11.05 -20.54 -12.74
N THR A 177 -10.07 -19.66 -12.91
CA THR A 177 -9.84 -18.83 -14.09
C THR A 177 -11.15 -18.40 -14.79
N PRO A 178 -12.07 -17.68 -14.08
CA PRO A 178 -13.40 -17.40 -14.57
C PRO A 178 -13.34 -16.48 -15.80
N GLN A 179 -14.35 -16.62 -16.70
CA GLN A 179 -14.49 -15.72 -17.86
C GLN A 179 -15.36 -14.50 -17.55
N SER A 180 -16.08 -14.53 -16.44
CA SER A 180 -17.02 -13.47 -16.07
C SER A 180 -16.26 -12.23 -15.57
N MET A 181 -16.31 -11.17 -16.36
CA MET A 181 -15.73 -9.87 -16.00
C MET A 181 -16.30 -9.33 -14.68
N TRP A 182 -17.60 -9.54 -14.43
CA TRP A 182 -18.23 -9.13 -13.18
C TRP A 182 -17.68 -9.84 -11.97
N LEU A 183 -17.41 -11.14 -12.08
CA LEU A 183 -16.85 -11.93 -10.98
C LEU A 183 -15.42 -11.49 -10.65
N ILE A 184 -14.60 -11.26 -11.68
CA ILE A 184 -13.23 -10.77 -11.52
C ILE A 184 -13.25 -9.38 -10.91
N SER A 185 -14.09 -8.47 -11.43
CA SER A 185 -14.23 -7.10 -10.92
C SER A 185 -14.68 -7.07 -9.45
N ALA A 186 -15.67 -7.89 -9.09
CA ALA A 186 -16.17 -8.00 -7.72
C ALA A 186 -15.09 -8.54 -6.77
N SER A 187 -14.33 -9.55 -7.22
CA SER A 187 -13.22 -10.12 -6.46
C SER A 187 -12.14 -9.06 -6.13
N VAL A 188 -11.71 -8.32 -7.15
CA VAL A 188 -10.73 -7.22 -6.97
C VAL A 188 -11.31 -6.09 -6.13
N ALA A 189 -12.60 -5.75 -6.29
CA ALA A 189 -13.23 -4.72 -5.48
C ALA A 189 -13.24 -5.10 -3.99
N VAL A 190 -13.54 -6.35 -3.64
CA VAL A 190 -13.53 -6.85 -2.25
C VAL A 190 -12.11 -6.80 -1.69
N GLU A 191 -11.12 -7.22 -2.44
CA GLU A 191 -9.72 -7.18 -2.03
C GLU A 191 -9.25 -5.74 -1.83
N GLN A 192 -9.48 -4.86 -2.78
CA GLN A 192 -9.07 -3.46 -2.70
C GLN A 192 -9.80 -2.70 -1.57
N PHE A 193 -11.08 -2.99 -1.33
CA PHE A 193 -11.80 -2.45 -0.18
C PHE A 193 -11.16 -2.91 1.13
N GLY A 194 -10.89 -4.20 1.26
CA GLY A 194 -10.23 -4.79 2.42
C GLY A 194 -8.85 -4.19 2.66
N TYR A 195 -8.09 -4.01 1.58
CA TYR A 195 -6.79 -3.34 1.62
C TYR A 195 -6.92 -1.90 2.13
N GLY A 196 -7.78 -1.07 1.55
CA GLY A 196 -7.98 0.31 2.01
C GLY A 196 -8.41 0.41 3.47
N PHE A 197 -9.36 -0.45 3.88
CA PHE A 197 -9.84 -0.51 5.25
C PHE A 197 -8.75 -0.93 6.24
N GLY A 198 -8.01 -1.99 5.93
CA GLY A 198 -6.97 -2.52 6.81
C GLY A 198 -5.70 -1.68 6.84
N PHE A 199 -5.33 -1.07 5.70
CA PHE A 199 -4.18 -0.17 5.63
C PHE A 199 -4.33 1.06 6.54
N THR A 200 -5.57 1.46 6.84
CA THR A 200 -5.85 2.51 7.82
C THR A 200 -5.24 2.19 9.20
N ALA A 201 -5.35 0.94 9.67
CA ALA A 201 -4.76 0.54 10.95
C ALA A 201 -3.23 0.64 10.91
N TYR A 202 -2.63 0.26 9.80
CA TYR A 202 -1.18 0.35 9.60
C TYR A 202 -0.69 1.82 9.66
N MET A 203 -1.37 2.71 8.94
CA MET A 203 -1.07 4.15 8.95
C MET A 203 -1.22 4.77 10.34
N LEU A 204 -2.32 4.45 11.03
CA LEU A 204 -2.57 4.92 12.40
C LEU A 204 -1.51 4.41 13.38
N TYR A 205 -1.07 3.16 13.22
CA TYR A 205 0.02 2.63 14.04
C TYR A 205 1.35 3.35 13.79
N MET A 206 1.68 3.66 12.53
CA MET A 206 2.87 4.46 12.24
C MET A 206 2.83 5.84 12.90
N ILE A 207 1.67 6.51 12.87
CA ILE A 207 1.47 7.80 13.55
C ILE A 207 1.62 7.64 15.07
N TYR A 208 1.01 6.58 15.64
CA TYR A 208 1.13 6.26 17.06
C TYR A 208 2.57 6.05 17.48
N PHE A 209 3.29 5.20 16.76
CA PHE A 209 4.66 4.86 17.11
C PHE A 209 5.65 6.01 16.86
N ALA A 210 5.38 6.85 15.86
CA ALA A 210 6.21 8.03 15.57
C ALA A 210 6.08 9.14 16.62
N ALA A 211 5.06 9.13 17.49
CA ALA A 211 4.82 10.20 18.47
C ALA A 211 6.05 10.52 19.35
N GLY A 212 6.20 11.79 19.73
CA GLY A 212 7.31 12.30 20.53
C GLY A 212 7.96 13.53 19.91
N ASN A 213 9.15 13.90 20.40
CA ASN A 213 9.84 15.15 20.02
C ASN A 213 10.23 15.20 18.52
N HIS A 214 10.57 14.06 17.93
CA HIS A 214 10.98 13.95 16.52
C HIS A 214 9.92 13.23 15.67
N LYS A 215 8.62 13.51 15.90
CA LYS A 215 7.48 12.79 15.28
C LYS A 215 7.56 12.68 13.75
N THR A 216 7.95 13.77 13.07
CA THR A 216 8.05 13.81 11.61
C THR A 216 9.16 12.91 11.10
N ALA A 217 10.35 12.99 11.71
CA ALA A 217 11.50 12.15 11.35
C ALA A 217 11.22 10.67 11.66
N HIS A 218 10.63 10.37 12.82
CA HIS A 218 10.25 9.00 13.19
C HIS A 218 9.18 8.43 12.24
N TYR A 219 8.22 9.25 11.82
CA TYR A 219 7.23 8.83 10.82
C TYR A 219 7.90 8.54 9.45
N ALA A 220 8.88 9.37 9.05
CA ALA A 220 9.66 9.11 7.83
C ALA A 220 10.45 7.79 7.93
N ILE A 221 11.03 7.46 9.10
CA ILE A 221 11.68 6.16 9.31
C ILE A 221 10.66 5.02 9.21
N CYS A 222 9.48 5.15 9.82
CA CYS A 222 8.40 4.16 9.69
C CYS A 222 8.02 3.93 8.22
N THR A 223 7.87 5.00 7.42
CA THR A 223 7.55 4.86 5.98
C THR A 223 8.68 4.24 5.18
N GLY A 224 9.94 4.51 5.53
CA GLY A 224 11.11 3.84 4.96
C GLY A 224 11.12 2.33 5.25
N LEU A 225 10.84 1.94 6.50
CA LEU A 225 10.72 0.53 6.89
C LEU A 225 9.54 -0.16 6.20
N MET A 226 8.40 0.54 6.06
CA MET A 226 7.26 0.06 5.27
C MET A 226 7.67 -0.21 3.81
N ALA A 227 8.42 0.71 3.21
CA ALA A 227 8.90 0.54 1.84
C ALA A 227 9.83 -0.68 1.72
N LEU A 228 10.76 -0.88 2.65
CA LEU A 228 11.62 -2.07 2.70
C LEU A 228 10.81 -3.36 2.83
N GLY A 229 9.82 -3.39 3.73
CA GLY A 229 8.92 -4.53 3.92
C GLY A 229 8.09 -4.87 2.69
N MET A 230 7.88 -3.92 1.78
CA MET A 230 7.22 -4.15 0.49
C MET A 230 8.19 -4.50 -0.63
N MET A 231 9.33 -3.82 -0.69
CA MET A 231 10.28 -3.97 -1.80
C MET A 231 10.92 -5.35 -1.82
N ILE A 232 11.41 -5.84 -0.68
CA ILE A 232 12.14 -7.10 -0.61
C ILE A 232 11.27 -8.30 -1.03
N PRO A 233 10.07 -8.52 -0.45
CA PRO A 233 9.22 -9.63 -0.89
C PRO A 233 8.71 -9.42 -2.33
N GLY A 234 8.41 -8.17 -2.71
CA GLY A 234 7.97 -7.85 -4.06
C GLY A 234 9.02 -8.13 -5.14
N MET A 235 10.33 -7.97 -4.83
CA MET A 235 11.41 -8.28 -5.76
C MET A 235 11.51 -9.77 -6.10
N ILE A 236 11.28 -10.62 -5.12
CA ILE A 236 11.41 -12.08 -5.28
C ILE A 236 10.10 -12.74 -5.74
N SER A 237 8.98 -12.02 -5.70
CA SER A 237 7.64 -12.57 -5.98
C SER A 237 7.52 -13.16 -7.39
N GLY A 238 8.07 -12.48 -8.40
CA GLY A 238 8.06 -13.00 -9.79
C GLY A 238 8.83 -14.30 -9.92
N TRP A 239 10.03 -14.36 -9.35
CA TRP A 239 10.84 -15.58 -9.35
C TRP A 239 10.14 -16.75 -8.63
N ILE A 240 9.49 -16.49 -7.50
CA ILE A 240 8.71 -17.52 -6.80
C ILE A 240 7.56 -17.99 -7.70
N GLN A 241 6.82 -17.06 -8.31
CA GLN A 241 5.69 -17.39 -9.17
C GLN A 241 6.12 -18.23 -10.40
N GLU A 242 7.25 -17.91 -11.02
CA GLU A 242 7.80 -18.70 -12.14
C GLU A 242 8.07 -20.16 -11.77
N ILE A 243 8.51 -20.42 -10.52
CA ILE A 243 8.81 -21.77 -10.04
C ILE A 243 7.53 -22.54 -9.67
N VAL A 244 6.57 -21.89 -9.00
CA VAL A 244 5.46 -22.61 -8.38
C VAL A 244 4.14 -22.46 -9.15
N GLY A 245 4.06 -21.55 -10.15
CA GLY A 245 2.84 -21.19 -10.85
C GLY A 245 1.91 -20.29 -10.02
N TYR A 246 0.88 -19.70 -10.68
CA TYR A 246 -0.03 -18.75 -10.03
C TYR A 246 -0.84 -19.35 -8.89
N GLU A 247 -1.34 -20.57 -9.04
CA GLU A 247 -2.17 -21.25 -8.03
C GLU A 247 -1.44 -21.39 -6.70
N ASN A 248 -0.23 -21.98 -6.72
CA ASN A 248 0.58 -22.18 -5.52
C ASN A 248 1.17 -20.85 -5.02
N PHE A 249 1.45 -19.91 -5.91
CA PHE A 249 1.93 -18.58 -5.54
C PHE A 249 0.91 -17.84 -4.67
N PHE A 250 -0.37 -17.83 -5.02
CA PHE A 250 -1.38 -17.15 -4.20
C PHE A 250 -1.64 -17.88 -2.87
N ILE A 251 -1.49 -19.21 -2.81
CA ILE A 251 -1.47 -19.93 -1.53
C ILE A 251 -0.28 -19.49 -0.68
N TRP A 252 0.92 -19.40 -1.27
CA TRP A 252 2.11 -18.89 -0.60
C TRP A 252 1.88 -17.48 -0.06
N VAL A 253 1.26 -16.59 -0.82
CA VAL A 253 0.93 -15.24 -0.37
C VAL A 253 0.03 -15.26 0.88
N VAL A 254 -0.98 -16.12 0.92
CA VAL A 254 -1.85 -16.29 2.09
C VAL A 254 -1.04 -16.77 3.30
N ILE A 255 -0.14 -17.73 3.13
CA ILE A 255 0.76 -18.19 4.20
C ILE A 255 1.65 -17.04 4.70
N CYS A 256 2.14 -16.18 3.81
CA CYS A 256 2.93 -15.00 4.15
C CYS A 256 2.17 -13.96 5.00
N THR A 257 0.85 -14.05 5.15
CA THR A 257 0.11 -13.16 6.06
C THR A 257 0.23 -13.57 7.53
N ILE A 258 0.55 -14.84 7.81
CA ILE A 258 0.60 -15.41 9.18
C ILE A 258 1.57 -14.64 10.09
N PRO A 259 2.82 -14.33 9.70
CA PRO A 259 3.74 -13.54 10.52
C PRO A 259 3.16 -12.20 10.96
N GLY A 260 2.42 -11.52 10.06
CA GLY A 260 1.73 -10.28 10.37
C GLY A 260 0.73 -10.45 11.53
N PHE A 261 -0.11 -11.48 11.49
CA PHE A 261 -1.06 -11.78 12.57
C PHE A 261 -0.38 -12.16 13.89
N ILE A 262 0.75 -12.87 13.83
CA ILE A 262 1.51 -13.21 15.04
C ILE A 262 2.03 -11.94 15.72
N VAL A 263 2.57 -11.01 14.95
CA VAL A 263 3.14 -9.77 15.47
C VAL A 263 2.08 -8.89 16.14
N LEU A 264 0.84 -8.88 15.65
CA LEU A 264 -0.26 -8.10 16.26
C LEU A 264 -0.45 -8.38 17.75
N LYS A 265 -0.18 -9.62 18.21
CA LYS A 265 -0.31 -10.02 19.60
C LYS A 265 0.67 -9.29 20.54
N PHE A 266 1.78 -8.85 20.01
CA PHE A 266 2.86 -8.20 20.77
C PHE A 266 2.80 -6.69 20.75
N LEU A 267 1.88 -6.10 19.96
CA LEU A 267 1.73 -4.65 19.89
C LEU A 267 1.05 -4.10 21.14
N LYS A 268 1.73 -3.16 21.78
CA LYS A 268 1.16 -2.40 22.89
C LYS A 268 0.63 -1.08 22.34
N ILE A 269 -0.67 -0.88 22.38
CA ILE A 269 -1.36 0.31 21.88
C ILE A 269 -2.25 0.87 22.98
N ASP A 270 -2.18 2.19 23.18
CA ASP A 270 -3.08 2.90 24.07
C ASP A 270 -4.54 2.72 23.60
N PRO A 271 -5.44 2.23 24.44
CA PRO A 271 -6.85 2.05 24.07
C PRO A 271 -7.56 3.31 23.60
N THR A 272 -7.08 4.48 24.04
CA THR A 272 -7.70 5.77 23.71
C THR A 272 -7.17 6.38 22.42
N PHE A 273 -6.05 5.84 21.87
CA PHE A 273 -5.46 6.39 20.66
C PHE A 273 -6.37 6.26 19.45
N GLY A 274 -6.55 7.36 18.75
CA GLY A 274 -7.38 7.44 17.54
C GLY A 274 -8.85 7.79 17.85
N ILE A 275 -9.29 7.80 19.10
CA ILE A 275 -10.65 8.20 19.46
C ILE A 275 -10.78 9.72 19.35
N LYS A 276 -11.76 10.17 18.57
CA LYS A 276 -12.08 11.61 18.44
C LYS A 276 -12.65 12.11 19.78
N LYS A 277 -11.92 12.99 20.47
CA LYS A 277 -12.43 13.68 21.66
C LYS A 277 -13.62 14.55 21.27
N SER A 278 -14.74 14.40 22.00
CA SER A 278 -15.91 15.27 21.80
C SER A 278 -15.52 16.72 22.10
N PRO A 279 -15.95 17.69 21.28
CA PRO A 279 -15.72 19.11 21.57
C PRO A 279 -16.42 19.61 22.84
N LEU A 280 -17.33 18.82 23.43
CA LEU A 280 -18.06 19.13 24.64
C LEU A 280 -17.25 19.01 25.95
N ASN A 281 -16.02 18.51 25.92
CA ASN A 281 -15.10 18.52 27.05
C ASN A 281 -13.74 19.09 26.61
N PRO A 282 -13.59 20.43 26.55
CA PRO A 282 -12.26 21.01 26.46
C PRO A 282 -11.46 20.58 27.69
N PRO A 283 -10.12 20.35 27.57
CA PRO A 283 -9.30 20.05 28.72
C PRO A 283 -9.52 21.16 29.73
N LYS A 284 -9.93 20.80 30.97
CA LYS A 284 -9.93 21.71 32.10
C LYS A 284 -8.51 22.20 32.20
N GLY A 285 -8.34 23.53 32.09
CA GLY A 285 -7.05 24.16 32.05
C GLY A 285 -6.14 23.70 33.20
N GLU A 286 -4.92 23.35 32.84
CA GLU A 286 -3.73 23.46 33.68
C GLU A 286 -2.86 24.58 33.10
#